data_fa3167b10dbb37d01305aa6c15367aeb
#
_entry.id   fa3167b10dbb37d01305aa6c15367aeb
#
_cell.length_a   1.000
_cell.length_b   1.000
_cell.length_c   1.000
_cell.angle_alpha   90.00
_cell.angle_beta   90.00
_cell.angle_gamma   90.00
#
_symmetry.space_group_name_H-M   'P 1'
#
loop_
_entity.id
_entity.type
_entity.pdbx_description
1 polymer ?
#
loop_
_entity_poly.entity_id
_entity_poly.type
_entity_poly.pdbx_seq_one_letter_code
_entity_poly.pdbx_strand_id
1 'polypeptide(L)'
;MNLFKHLFRLIIIVLILWSSWRVYTYFFDIKPAIVTITGIHDNDYCSDDICCCIESDKSGTLSLWIDGHAAAHSIKIKANKPGYSFTIPTKTLSNGKHMVKAEFTDSTFNQNAVHMSRDFYVDNMPLQAVFIKGVEAKVFQGRTLHIQFQVNKEIQYAHLTALSHSFECYPESKNSTIYEAFIPIECEEQPNEYLLSIEIEDKVGNGIRLDNKFQVVAYPFKKETITVAHDKVQEEKALGKDGKELEEMLVQLALQSPHEKLWKGNFCTPIEIQRITCEYGTIRTTQHKGRYAHKAVDMINAPRSVVWAPQDGIIVLKDRFGPSGNTVVIDHGLGVLSLFYHLHNFADIEIGQKIVQGNPIGELGKTGFATGYHLHWEVRINNIPVDPLQWVQV
;
A
#
# COMPACT_ATOMS: atom_id res chain seq x y z
N MET A 1 10.91 -17.58 78.32
CA MET A 1 10.93 -16.13 78.56
C MET A 1 12.01 -15.38 77.77
N ASN A 2 13.21 -15.96 77.55
CA ASN A 2 14.27 -15.29 76.79
C ASN A 2 13.99 -15.19 75.26
N LEU A 3 13.41 -16.21 74.64
CA LEU A 3 13.10 -16.21 73.21
C LEU A 3 12.12 -15.10 72.82
N PHE A 4 11.10 -14.87 73.66
CA PHE A 4 10.11 -13.81 73.41
C PHE A 4 10.73 -12.39 73.53
N LYS A 5 11.68 -12.20 74.46
CA LYS A 5 12.42 -10.91 74.54
C LYS A 5 13.33 -10.66 73.38
N HIS A 6 13.96 -11.70 72.84
CA HIS A 6 14.78 -11.59 71.58
C HIS A 6 13.93 -11.30 70.38
N LEU A 7 12.80 -11.99 70.18
CA LEU A 7 11.84 -11.72 69.08
C LEU A 7 11.30 -10.28 69.15
N PHE A 8 10.91 -9.81 70.32
CA PHE A 8 10.42 -8.45 70.50
C PHE A 8 11.48 -7.38 70.21
N ARG A 9 12.75 -7.59 70.61
CA ARG A 9 13.87 -6.71 70.24
C ARG A 9 14.13 -6.70 68.75
N LEU A 10 14.04 -7.86 68.07
CA LEU A 10 14.19 -7.96 66.60
C LEU A 10 13.09 -7.17 65.88
N ILE A 11 11.84 -7.27 66.32
CA ILE A 11 10.72 -6.51 65.76
C ILE A 11 10.96 -5.00 65.88
N ILE A 12 11.44 -4.54 67.06
CA ILE A 12 11.74 -3.12 67.27
C ILE A 12 12.85 -2.64 66.34
N ILE A 13 13.93 -3.43 66.15
CA ILE A 13 15.02 -3.09 65.25
C ILE A 13 14.52 -2.99 63.82
N VAL A 14 13.71 -3.93 63.36
CA VAL A 14 13.09 -3.92 62.02
C VAL A 14 12.21 -2.70 61.82
N LEU A 15 11.41 -2.33 62.82
CA LEU A 15 10.57 -1.13 62.76
C LEU A 15 11.40 0.17 62.72
N ILE A 16 12.50 0.25 63.46
CA ILE A 16 13.40 1.41 63.42
C ILE A 16 14.08 1.52 62.07
N LEU A 17 14.61 0.41 61.52
CA LEU A 17 15.22 0.38 60.19
C LEU A 17 14.22 0.76 59.10
N TRP A 18 13.00 0.24 59.17
CA TRP A 18 11.92 0.57 58.25
C TRP A 18 11.53 2.04 58.32
N SER A 19 11.39 2.59 59.55
CA SER A 19 11.08 4.01 59.74
C SER A 19 12.20 4.92 59.23
N SER A 20 13.46 4.57 59.53
CA SER A 20 14.63 5.32 59.03
C SER A 20 14.72 5.30 57.52
N TRP A 21 14.44 4.14 56.90
CA TRP A 21 14.34 4.02 55.44
C TRP A 21 13.24 4.90 54.85
N ARG A 22 12.05 4.94 55.48
CA ARG A 22 10.92 5.78 55.04
C ARG A 22 11.25 7.28 55.13
N VAL A 23 11.93 7.71 56.21
CA VAL A 23 12.41 9.09 56.37
C VAL A 23 13.46 9.42 55.32
N TYR A 24 14.42 8.54 55.12
CA TYR A 24 15.45 8.73 54.10
C TYR A 24 14.84 8.88 52.69
N THR A 25 13.96 7.96 52.29
CA THR A 25 13.31 8.04 50.96
C THR A 25 12.43 9.28 50.79
N TYR A 26 11.83 9.78 51.85
CA TYR A 26 11.05 11.02 51.81
C TYR A 26 11.91 12.26 51.53
N PHE A 27 13.06 12.39 52.19
CA PHE A 27 13.90 13.59 52.08
C PHE A 27 14.91 13.55 50.93
N PHE A 28 15.41 12.40 50.58
CA PHE A 28 16.53 12.24 49.63
C PHE A 28 16.15 11.56 48.29
N ASP A 29 14.88 11.26 48.08
CA ASP A 29 14.45 10.72 46.79
C ASP A 29 14.37 11.83 45.72
N ILE A 30 15.34 11.84 44.83
CA ILE A 30 15.45 12.78 43.72
C ILE A 30 14.99 12.17 42.36
N LYS A 31 14.61 10.87 42.33
CA LYS A 31 14.16 10.24 41.11
C LYS A 31 12.72 10.63 40.82
N PRO A 32 12.41 11.05 39.57
CA PRO A 32 11.02 11.27 39.17
C PRO A 32 10.22 9.97 39.27
N ALA A 33 8.90 10.08 39.42
CA ALA A 33 8.00 8.94 39.38
C ALA A 33 7.96 8.35 37.96
N ILE A 34 7.74 7.04 37.84
CA ILE A 34 7.36 6.39 36.59
C ILE A 34 5.84 6.48 36.49
N VAL A 35 5.37 7.31 35.57
CA VAL A 35 3.95 7.54 35.35
C VAL A 35 3.58 7.01 33.94
N THR A 36 2.51 6.24 33.90
CA THR A 36 2.00 5.66 32.63
C THR A 36 0.58 6.11 32.39
N ILE A 37 0.26 6.42 31.13
CA ILE A 37 -1.10 6.64 30.66
C ILE A 37 -1.48 5.49 29.72
N THR A 38 -2.62 4.87 29.97
CA THR A 38 -3.19 3.78 29.17
C THR A 38 -4.55 4.20 28.64
N GLY A 39 -5.02 3.52 27.58
CA GLY A 39 -6.29 3.80 26.91
C GLY A 39 -6.18 4.82 25.79
N ILE A 40 -5.04 5.54 25.65
CA ILE A 40 -4.77 6.45 24.55
C ILE A 40 -3.28 6.46 24.18
N HIS A 41 -2.97 6.47 22.88
CA HIS A 41 -1.62 6.60 22.35
C HIS A 41 -1.48 7.87 21.51
N ASP A 42 -0.24 8.23 21.18
CA ASP A 42 -0.01 9.37 20.30
C ASP A 42 -0.57 9.11 18.89
N ASN A 43 -1.32 10.07 18.38
CA ASN A 43 -1.97 10.06 17.08
C ASN A 43 -3.10 9.02 16.90
N ASP A 44 -3.67 8.52 17.99
CA ASP A 44 -4.90 7.71 17.92
C ASP A 44 -6.05 8.49 17.30
N TYR A 45 -6.87 7.81 16.48
CA TYR A 45 -8.12 8.31 15.93
C TYR A 45 -9.29 7.75 16.72
N CYS A 46 -10.23 8.60 17.12
CA CYS A 46 -11.30 8.23 18.03
C CYS A 46 -12.64 8.87 17.64
N SER A 47 -13.73 8.11 17.75
CA SER A 47 -15.10 8.60 17.58
C SER A 47 -15.96 8.37 18.82
N ASP A 48 -15.57 7.41 19.67
CA ASP A 48 -16.24 7.10 20.94
C ASP A 48 -15.44 7.63 22.12
N ASP A 49 -16.15 7.88 23.23
CA ASP A 49 -15.54 8.33 24.47
C ASP A 49 -14.46 7.36 24.95
N ILE A 50 -13.28 7.88 25.26
CA ILE A 50 -12.09 7.08 25.58
C ILE A 50 -11.95 6.99 27.10
N CYS A 51 -11.92 5.75 27.62
CA CYS A 51 -11.57 5.49 28.99
C CYS A 51 -10.05 5.37 29.14
N CYS A 52 -9.44 6.31 29.86
CA CYS A 52 -8.02 6.35 30.15
C CYS A 52 -7.74 6.05 31.62
N CYS A 53 -6.54 5.51 31.91
CA CYS A 53 -6.08 5.34 33.27
C CYS A 53 -4.64 5.84 33.39
N ILE A 54 -4.34 6.57 34.49
CA ILE A 54 -3.00 7.01 34.83
C ILE A 54 -2.56 6.31 36.11
N GLU A 55 -1.43 5.63 36.02
CA GLU A 55 -0.81 4.91 37.11
C GLU A 55 0.56 5.53 37.46
N SER A 56 0.99 5.38 38.71
CA SER A 56 2.31 5.81 39.15
C SER A 56 2.90 4.83 40.19
N ASP A 57 4.21 4.63 40.12
CA ASP A 57 4.99 3.87 41.09
C ASP A 57 5.17 4.61 42.41
N LYS A 58 4.88 5.92 42.46
CA LYS A 58 4.93 6.76 43.68
C LYS A 58 3.58 7.36 44.02
N SER A 59 3.39 7.67 45.30
CA SER A 59 2.24 8.48 45.70
C SER A 59 2.48 9.94 45.35
N GLY A 60 1.42 10.65 44.95
CA GLY A 60 1.54 12.04 44.51
C GLY A 60 0.22 12.68 44.19
N THR A 61 0.29 13.81 43.51
CA THR A 61 -0.83 14.61 43.05
C THR A 61 -0.81 14.71 41.55
N LEU A 62 -1.93 14.41 40.91
CA LEU A 62 -2.15 14.47 39.47
C LEU A 62 -3.06 15.64 39.09
N SER A 63 -2.72 16.36 38.04
CA SER A 63 -3.59 17.31 37.34
C SER A 63 -3.65 16.97 35.88
N LEU A 64 -4.83 17.13 35.27
CA LEU A 64 -5.12 16.74 33.85
C LEU A 64 -5.76 17.91 33.12
N TRP A 65 -5.40 18.05 31.85
CA TRP A 65 -6.01 19.02 30.91
C TRP A 65 -6.30 18.32 29.58
N ILE A 66 -7.41 18.72 29.00
CA ILE A 66 -7.76 18.41 27.60
C ILE A 66 -7.83 19.75 26.88
N ASP A 67 -7.01 19.96 25.84
CA ASP A 67 -6.89 21.21 25.10
C ASP A 67 -6.68 22.45 25.97
N GLY A 68 -5.91 22.30 27.05
CA GLY A 68 -5.64 23.36 28.02
C GLY A 68 -6.76 23.60 29.04
N HIS A 69 -7.93 22.96 28.89
CA HIS A 69 -9.01 23.03 29.88
C HIS A 69 -8.80 21.97 30.95
N ALA A 70 -8.90 22.37 32.24
CA ALA A 70 -8.69 21.44 33.35
C ALA A 70 -9.79 20.36 33.39
N ALA A 71 -9.39 19.11 33.17
CA ALA A 71 -10.27 17.93 33.27
C ALA A 71 -10.29 17.37 34.69
N ALA A 72 -9.14 17.46 35.40
CA ALA A 72 -9.01 17.11 36.83
C ALA A 72 -7.88 17.92 37.45
N HIS A 73 -8.00 18.27 38.71
CA HIS A 73 -6.99 19.03 39.42
C HIS A 73 -6.74 18.48 40.85
N SER A 74 -5.46 18.34 41.19
CA SER A 74 -5.00 17.92 42.51
C SER A 74 -5.54 16.57 43.00
N ILE A 75 -5.68 15.59 42.07
CA ILE A 75 -6.12 14.24 42.42
C ILE A 75 -4.99 13.47 43.11
N LYS A 76 -5.26 12.89 44.28
CA LYS A 76 -4.27 12.08 45.01
C LYS A 76 -4.19 10.66 44.44
N ILE A 77 -3.02 10.27 43.94
CA ILE A 77 -2.70 8.89 43.52
C ILE A 77 -1.82 8.24 44.60
N LYS A 78 -2.07 6.98 44.89
CA LYS A 78 -1.26 6.18 45.84
C LYS A 78 -0.41 5.19 45.06
N ALA A 79 0.88 5.07 45.40
CA ALA A 79 1.78 4.09 44.84
C ALA A 79 1.21 2.67 44.92
N ASN A 80 1.39 1.90 43.84
CA ASN A 80 0.98 0.49 43.75
C ASN A 80 -0.51 0.22 44.08
N LYS A 81 -1.37 1.20 43.82
CA LYS A 81 -2.84 1.09 43.90
C LYS A 81 -3.42 1.30 42.50
N PRO A 82 -4.68 0.90 42.26
CA PRO A 82 -5.34 1.20 40.99
C PRO A 82 -5.19 2.69 40.66
N GLY A 83 -4.86 2.97 39.38
CA GLY A 83 -4.63 4.32 38.86
C GLY A 83 -5.89 5.18 38.90
N TYR A 84 -5.76 6.42 38.51
CA TYR A 84 -6.88 7.33 38.31
C TYR A 84 -7.46 7.12 36.90
N SER A 85 -8.70 6.67 36.85
CA SER A 85 -9.44 6.52 35.59
C SER A 85 -10.24 7.78 35.30
N PHE A 86 -10.21 8.21 34.03
CA PHE A 86 -10.97 9.34 33.54
C PHE A 86 -11.46 9.06 32.12
N THR A 87 -12.47 9.78 31.65
CA THR A 87 -13.02 9.65 30.32
C THR A 87 -12.74 10.92 29.53
N ILE A 88 -12.25 10.80 28.32
CA ILE A 88 -12.18 11.86 27.33
C ILE A 88 -13.50 11.86 26.56
N PRO A 89 -14.36 12.90 26.67
CA PRO A 89 -15.67 12.92 26.05
C PRO A 89 -15.58 13.31 24.57
N THR A 90 -15.01 12.44 23.74
CA THR A 90 -14.71 12.73 22.32
C THR A 90 -15.95 13.13 21.52
N LYS A 91 -17.13 12.60 21.87
CA LYS A 91 -18.41 12.98 21.24
C LYS A 91 -18.78 14.46 21.38
N THR A 92 -18.22 15.14 22.36
CA THR A 92 -18.46 16.57 22.60
C THR A 92 -17.32 17.46 22.09
N LEU A 93 -16.21 16.86 21.70
CA LEU A 93 -15.09 17.59 21.10
C LEU A 93 -15.35 17.85 19.61
N SER A 94 -14.73 18.88 19.08
CA SER A 94 -14.75 19.15 17.63
C SER A 94 -13.97 18.08 16.87
N ASN A 95 -14.26 17.89 15.58
CA ASN A 95 -13.39 17.05 14.75
C ASN A 95 -12.02 17.70 14.60
N GLY A 96 -10.96 16.91 14.62
CA GLY A 96 -9.58 17.34 14.44
C GLY A 96 -8.64 16.94 15.54
N LYS A 97 -7.49 17.61 15.61
CA LYS A 97 -6.42 17.32 16.55
C LYS A 97 -6.73 17.88 17.94
N HIS A 98 -6.55 17.06 18.96
CA HIS A 98 -6.68 17.36 20.38
C HIS A 98 -5.46 16.90 21.15
N MET A 99 -5.31 17.37 22.38
CA MET A 99 -4.20 16.99 23.25
C MET A 99 -4.69 16.76 24.69
N VAL A 100 -4.35 15.61 25.26
CA VAL A 100 -4.42 15.38 26.70
C VAL A 100 -3.05 15.64 27.32
N LYS A 101 -3.00 16.43 28.39
CA LYS A 101 -1.80 16.72 29.17
C LYS A 101 -2.01 16.26 30.60
N ALA A 102 -1.00 15.59 31.19
CA ALA A 102 -0.96 15.18 32.57
C ALA A 102 0.29 15.73 33.24
N GLU A 103 0.14 16.22 34.46
CA GLU A 103 1.22 16.63 35.33
C GLU A 103 1.08 15.92 36.68
N PHE A 104 2.11 15.17 37.03
CA PHE A 104 2.15 14.43 38.28
C PHE A 104 3.31 14.94 39.12
N THR A 105 3.03 15.26 40.39
CA THR A 105 4.03 15.68 41.38
C THR A 105 4.03 14.66 42.52
N ASP A 106 5.18 14.04 42.81
CA ASP A 106 5.28 13.04 43.84
C ASP A 106 5.16 13.70 45.27
N SER A 107 4.86 12.86 46.29
CA SER A 107 4.68 13.31 47.66
C SER A 107 5.98 13.31 48.45
N THR A 108 7.16 13.27 47.82
CA THR A 108 8.46 13.39 48.48
C THR A 108 8.75 14.85 48.82
N PHE A 109 9.75 15.09 49.66
CA PHE A 109 10.14 16.45 50.02
C PHE A 109 10.56 17.28 48.81
N ASN A 110 11.19 16.64 47.81
CA ASN A 110 11.68 17.29 46.58
C ASN A 110 10.56 17.61 45.60
N GLN A 111 9.35 17.05 45.75
CA GLN A 111 8.19 17.26 44.87
C GLN A 111 8.55 17.10 43.39
N ASN A 112 9.17 15.96 43.04
CA ASN A 112 9.58 15.72 41.65
C ASN A 112 8.36 15.69 40.74
N ALA A 113 8.39 16.53 39.69
CA ALA A 113 7.29 16.63 38.74
C ALA A 113 7.59 15.82 37.44
N VAL A 114 6.55 15.18 36.90
CA VAL A 114 6.55 14.49 35.61
C VAL A 114 5.45 15.07 34.74
N HIS A 115 5.80 15.45 33.51
CA HIS A 115 4.86 15.96 32.54
C HIS A 115 4.71 14.95 31.39
N MET A 116 3.49 14.69 30.97
CA MET A 116 3.15 13.84 29.85
C MET A 116 2.12 14.52 28.95
N SER A 117 2.18 14.26 27.67
CA SER A 117 1.14 14.66 26.73
C SER A 117 0.91 13.56 25.71
N ARG A 118 -0.31 13.48 25.17
CA ARG A 118 -0.68 12.66 24.02
C ARG A 118 -1.52 13.50 23.09
N ASP A 119 -1.12 13.52 21.84
CA ASP A 119 -1.92 14.07 20.75
C ASP A 119 -2.86 12.98 20.24
N PHE A 120 -4.13 13.33 19.94
CA PHE A 120 -5.11 12.42 19.37
C PHE A 120 -6.03 13.17 18.41
N TYR A 121 -6.73 12.42 17.57
CA TYR A 121 -7.66 12.99 16.58
C TYR A 121 -9.08 12.50 16.87
N VAL A 122 -10.02 13.43 16.89
CA VAL A 122 -11.45 13.14 16.98
C VAL A 122 -12.06 13.22 15.58
N ASP A 123 -12.80 12.18 15.19
CA ASP A 123 -13.55 12.14 13.96
C ASP A 123 -14.95 11.57 14.18
N ASN A 124 -15.89 12.46 14.50
CA ASN A 124 -17.31 12.15 14.72
C ASN A 124 -18.15 12.23 13.42
N MET A 125 -17.50 12.50 12.26
CA MET A 125 -18.22 12.64 11.00
C MET A 125 -18.54 11.25 10.42
N PRO A 126 -19.79 10.93 10.05
CA PRO A 126 -20.12 9.69 9.39
C PRO A 126 -19.36 9.53 8.08
N LEU A 127 -18.82 8.32 7.83
CA LEU A 127 -18.19 8.00 6.56
C LEU A 127 -19.23 7.96 5.45
N GLN A 128 -18.95 8.64 4.33
CA GLN A 128 -19.77 8.63 3.12
C GLN A 128 -18.89 8.44 1.89
N ALA A 129 -19.39 7.68 0.92
CA ALA A 129 -18.70 7.51 -0.36
C ALA A 129 -19.71 7.39 -1.50
N VAL A 130 -19.26 7.77 -2.69
CA VAL A 130 -20.08 7.73 -3.92
C VAL A 130 -19.21 7.42 -5.12
N PHE A 131 -19.69 6.58 -6.03
CA PHE A 131 -19.03 6.37 -7.31
C PHE A 131 -19.08 7.64 -8.18
N ILE A 132 -17.98 7.96 -8.85
CA ILE A 132 -17.88 9.04 -9.84
C ILE A 132 -17.52 8.55 -11.23
N LYS A 133 -16.95 7.33 -11.37
CA LYS A 133 -16.62 6.70 -12.64
C LYS A 133 -16.72 5.18 -12.58
N GLY A 134 -17.09 4.57 -13.71
CA GLY A 134 -17.14 3.12 -13.88
C GLY A 134 -18.44 2.46 -13.45
N VAL A 135 -19.50 3.25 -13.18
CA VAL A 135 -20.83 2.75 -12.84
C VAL A 135 -21.52 2.19 -14.08
N GLU A 136 -22.11 0.99 -13.98
CA GLU A 136 -22.82 0.29 -15.07
C GLU A 136 -22.03 0.27 -16.39
N ALA A 137 -20.69 0.25 -16.28
CA ALA A 137 -19.80 0.37 -17.42
C ALA A 137 -19.85 -0.89 -18.30
N LYS A 138 -19.65 -0.68 -19.61
CA LYS A 138 -19.34 -1.75 -20.57
C LYS A 138 -17.85 -1.72 -20.87
N VAL A 139 -17.18 -2.86 -20.74
CA VAL A 139 -15.76 -3.02 -21.00
C VAL A 139 -15.55 -4.23 -21.90
N PHE A 140 -14.70 -4.11 -22.91
CA PHE A 140 -14.35 -5.25 -23.77
C PHE A 140 -13.35 -6.18 -23.08
N GLN A 141 -13.38 -7.46 -23.45
CA GLN A 141 -12.31 -8.40 -23.14
C GLN A 141 -10.93 -7.80 -23.49
N GLY A 142 -9.94 -8.02 -22.64
CA GLY A 142 -8.58 -7.52 -22.83
C GLY A 142 -8.37 -6.06 -22.43
N ARG A 143 -9.39 -5.36 -21.92
CA ARG A 143 -9.32 -3.94 -21.55
C ARG A 143 -9.26 -3.76 -20.04
N THR A 144 -8.93 -2.56 -19.63
CA THR A 144 -8.94 -2.12 -18.23
C THR A 144 -10.22 -1.35 -17.94
N LEU A 145 -10.92 -1.70 -16.87
CA LEU A 145 -11.99 -0.88 -16.33
C LEU A 145 -11.44 0.01 -15.21
N HIS A 146 -11.51 1.32 -15.39
CA HIS A 146 -11.09 2.31 -14.42
C HIS A 146 -12.27 2.70 -13.55
N ILE A 147 -12.20 2.44 -12.26
CA ILE A 147 -13.18 2.79 -11.23
C ILE A 147 -12.66 3.99 -10.45
N GLN A 148 -13.54 4.98 -10.21
CA GLN A 148 -13.27 6.07 -9.28
C GLN A 148 -14.47 6.29 -8.36
N PHE A 149 -14.18 6.56 -7.09
CA PHE A 149 -15.17 6.96 -6.10
C PHE A 149 -14.62 8.07 -5.21
N GLN A 150 -15.51 8.85 -4.64
CA GLN A 150 -15.17 9.94 -3.75
C GLN A 150 -15.63 9.60 -2.33
N VAL A 151 -14.81 9.91 -1.35
CA VAL A 151 -15.11 9.85 0.08
C VAL A 151 -15.17 11.27 0.66
N ASN A 152 -15.88 11.45 1.77
CA ASN A 152 -16.03 12.76 2.41
C ASN A 152 -14.93 13.08 3.43
N LYS A 153 -14.05 12.12 3.73
CA LYS A 153 -12.96 12.26 4.70
C LYS A 153 -11.82 11.29 4.42
N GLU A 154 -10.72 11.40 5.16
CA GLU A 154 -9.60 10.48 5.05
C GLU A 154 -9.98 9.07 5.53
N ILE A 155 -9.56 8.05 4.79
CA ILE A 155 -9.88 6.65 5.08
C ILE A 155 -8.63 5.87 5.47
N GLN A 156 -8.83 4.73 6.14
CA GLN A 156 -7.76 3.80 6.50
C GLN A 156 -7.40 2.91 5.31
N TYR A 157 -8.40 2.35 4.65
CA TYR A 157 -8.24 1.55 3.44
C TYR A 157 -9.53 1.50 2.61
N ALA A 158 -9.38 1.12 1.35
CA ALA A 158 -10.48 0.69 0.49
C ALA A 158 -10.05 -0.48 -0.40
N HIS A 159 -10.84 -1.54 -0.44
CA HIS A 159 -10.62 -2.72 -1.25
C HIS A 159 -11.78 -2.96 -2.20
N LEU A 160 -11.46 -3.09 -3.49
CA LEU A 160 -12.42 -3.45 -4.53
C LEU A 160 -12.34 -4.94 -4.80
N THR A 161 -13.47 -5.63 -4.80
CA THR A 161 -13.59 -7.04 -5.21
C THR A 161 -14.38 -7.14 -6.51
N ALA A 162 -13.80 -7.77 -7.53
CA ALA A 162 -14.42 -8.05 -8.82
C ALA A 162 -13.73 -9.26 -9.49
N LEU A 163 -14.40 -10.02 -10.34
CA LEU A 163 -13.83 -11.14 -11.11
C LEU A 163 -13.07 -12.15 -10.23
N SER A 164 -13.52 -12.38 -9.00
CA SER A 164 -12.84 -13.24 -8.00
C SER A 164 -11.46 -12.75 -7.56
N HIS A 165 -11.10 -11.51 -7.87
CA HIS A 165 -9.88 -10.85 -7.44
C HIS A 165 -10.19 -9.69 -6.48
N SER A 166 -9.21 -9.35 -5.64
CA SER A 166 -9.23 -8.17 -4.79
C SER A 166 -8.19 -7.17 -5.27
N PHE A 167 -8.58 -5.91 -5.37
CA PHE A 167 -7.76 -4.80 -5.81
C PHE A 167 -7.74 -3.74 -4.72
N GLU A 168 -6.57 -3.25 -4.38
CA GLU A 168 -6.45 -2.11 -3.49
C GLU A 168 -6.83 -0.83 -4.22
N CYS A 169 -7.55 0.07 -3.55
CA CYS A 169 -7.91 1.37 -4.09
C CYS A 169 -6.97 2.44 -3.52
N TYR A 170 -6.44 3.28 -4.39
CA TYR A 170 -5.46 4.29 -4.04
C TYR A 170 -6.01 5.69 -4.25
N PRO A 171 -5.57 6.70 -3.47
CA PRO A 171 -5.94 8.08 -3.74
C PRO A 171 -5.37 8.53 -5.10
N GLU A 172 -6.17 9.22 -5.91
CA GLU A 172 -5.76 9.73 -7.23
C GLU A 172 -4.49 10.60 -7.18
N SER A 173 -4.33 11.31 -6.08
CA SER A 173 -3.14 12.10 -5.75
C SER A 173 -3.01 12.24 -4.23
N LYS A 174 -1.86 12.72 -3.77
CA LYS A 174 -1.61 12.94 -2.34
C LYS A 174 -2.70 13.83 -1.71
N ASN A 175 -3.30 13.35 -0.63
CA ASN A 175 -4.41 13.99 0.10
C ASN A 175 -5.73 14.13 -0.70
N SER A 176 -5.89 13.40 -1.81
CA SER A 176 -7.16 13.38 -2.55
C SER A 176 -8.22 12.61 -1.77
N THR A 177 -9.46 13.08 -1.84
CA THR A 177 -10.64 12.33 -1.39
C THR A 177 -11.24 11.48 -2.52
N ILE A 178 -10.66 11.53 -3.71
CA ILE A 178 -10.99 10.66 -4.84
C ILE A 178 -10.02 9.48 -4.83
N TYR A 179 -10.57 8.29 -4.84
CA TYR A 179 -9.85 7.02 -4.90
C TYR A 179 -10.11 6.33 -6.23
N GLU A 180 -9.11 5.61 -6.72
CA GLU A 180 -9.19 4.88 -7.98
C GLU A 180 -8.68 3.45 -7.86
N ALA A 181 -9.22 2.58 -8.72
CA ALA A 181 -8.74 1.23 -8.94
C ALA A 181 -8.85 0.87 -10.42
N PHE A 182 -7.96 -0.01 -10.88
CA PHE A 182 -7.91 -0.50 -12.25
C PHE A 182 -8.21 -1.99 -12.25
N ILE A 183 -9.34 -2.39 -12.86
CA ILE A 183 -9.74 -3.80 -12.99
C ILE A 183 -9.26 -4.30 -14.35
N PRO A 184 -8.26 -5.19 -14.42
CA PRO A 184 -7.85 -5.80 -15.66
C PRO A 184 -8.87 -6.87 -16.07
N ILE A 185 -9.34 -6.82 -17.31
CA ILE A 185 -10.21 -7.83 -17.89
C ILE A 185 -9.37 -8.71 -18.82
N GLU A 186 -9.19 -9.97 -18.49
CA GLU A 186 -8.44 -10.89 -19.35
C GLU A 186 -9.09 -11.03 -20.73
N CYS A 187 -8.29 -11.31 -21.77
CA CYS A 187 -8.84 -11.55 -23.12
C CYS A 187 -9.66 -12.85 -23.21
N GLU A 188 -9.47 -13.78 -22.28
CA GLU A 188 -10.24 -15.02 -22.15
C GLU A 188 -11.44 -14.91 -21.18
N GLU A 189 -11.65 -13.75 -20.50
CA GLU A 189 -12.77 -13.56 -19.58
C GLU A 189 -14.11 -13.76 -20.31
N GLN A 190 -15.07 -14.40 -19.65
CA GLN A 190 -16.37 -14.67 -20.26
C GLN A 190 -17.20 -13.39 -20.36
N PRO A 191 -17.79 -13.10 -21.57
CA PRO A 191 -18.72 -11.99 -21.70
C PRO A 191 -19.96 -12.22 -20.81
N ASN A 192 -20.13 -11.37 -19.78
CA ASN A 192 -21.22 -11.47 -18.81
C ASN A 192 -21.37 -10.16 -18.02
N GLU A 193 -22.42 -10.06 -17.22
CA GLU A 193 -22.54 -9.05 -16.17
C GLU A 193 -21.83 -9.56 -14.90
N TYR A 194 -20.96 -8.71 -14.33
CA TYR A 194 -20.19 -8.98 -13.12
C TYR A 194 -20.51 -7.95 -12.04
N LEU A 195 -20.51 -8.42 -10.81
CA LEU A 195 -20.62 -7.56 -9.64
C LEU A 195 -19.25 -7.01 -9.26
N LEU A 196 -19.23 -5.80 -8.77
CA LEU A 196 -18.10 -5.23 -8.05
C LEU A 196 -18.56 -4.67 -6.70
N SER A 197 -17.70 -4.75 -5.73
CA SER A 197 -17.96 -4.28 -4.37
C SER A 197 -16.72 -3.56 -3.85
N ILE A 198 -16.89 -2.40 -3.25
CA ILE A 198 -15.82 -1.67 -2.58
C ILE A 198 -16.13 -1.63 -1.09
N GLU A 199 -15.26 -2.20 -0.29
CA GLU A 199 -15.28 -2.08 1.18
C GLU A 199 -14.34 -0.95 1.58
N ILE A 200 -14.84 0.01 2.34
CA ILE A 200 -14.14 1.23 2.74
C ILE A 200 -14.22 1.34 4.25
N GLU A 201 -13.08 1.57 4.90
CA GLU A 201 -13.01 1.80 6.34
C GLU A 201 -12.27 3.10 6.64
N ASP A 202 -12.82 3.92 7.52
CA ASP A 202 -12.16 5.15 7.99
C ASP A 202 -11.19 4.88 9.15
N LYS A 203 -10.45 5.91 9.57
CA LYS A 203 -9.44 5.79 10.61
C LYS A 203 -9.97 5.52 12.01
N VAL A 204 -11.29 5.61 12.20
CA VAL A 204 -11.95 5.30 13.48
C VAL A 204 -12.72 3.98 13.45
N GLY A 205 -12.60 3.21 12.35
CA GLY A 205 -13.19 1.88 12.21
C GLY A 205 -14.63 1.86 11.69
N ASN A 206 -15.17 2.98 11.20
CA ASN A 206 -16.48 2.95 10.54
C ASN A 206 -16.32 2.39 9.12
N GLY A 207 -17.06 1.34 8.81
CA GLY A 207 -17.07 0.69 7.50
C GLY A 207 -18.32 1.02 6.69
N ILE A 208 -18.14 1.20 5.38
CA ILE A 208 -19.25 1.23 4.40
C ILE A 208 -18.90 0.36 3.20
N ARG A 209 -19.93 -0.07 2.49
CA ARG A 209 -19.79 -0.85 1.28
C ARG A 209 -20.52 -0.17 0.13
N LEU A 210 -19.84 -0.07 -1.03
CA LEU A 210 -20.42 0.35 -2.29
C LEU A 210 -20.52 -0.83 -3.23
N ASP A 211 -21.73 -1.20 -3.62
CA ASP A 211 -21.96 -2.26 -4.59
C ASP A 211 -22.37 -1.69 -5.95
N ASN A 212 -21.87 -2.30 -7.00
CA ASN A 212 -22.18 -1.94 -8.39
C ASN A 212 -22.02 -3.15 -9.31
N LYS A 213 -22.24 -2.95 -10.61
CA LYS A 213 -22.05 -3.95 -11.65
C LYS A 213 -21.45 -3.35 -12.91
N PHE A 214 -20.84 -4.19 -13.72
CA PHE A 214 -20.32 -3.85 -15.03
C PHE A 214 -20.51 -5.03 -16.00
N GLN A 215 -20.48 -4.75 -17.28
CA GLN A 215 -20.66 -5.76 -18.33
C GLN A 215 -19.35 -5.97 -19.09
N VAL A 216 -18.84 -7.20 -19.09
CA VAL A 216 -17.77 -7.61 -20.02
C VAL A 216 -18.41 -7.95 -21.34
N VAL A 217 -17.91 -7.33 -22.41
CA VAL A 217 -18.40 -7.49 -23.80
C VAL A 217 -17.36 -8.25 -24.61
N ALA A 218 -17.81 -9.18 -25.44
CA ALA A 218 -16.94 -9.93 -26.34
C ALA A 218 -16.18 -8.99 -27.28
N TYR A 219 -14.88 -9.23 -27.43
CA TYR A 219 -14.06 -8.57 -28.44
C TYR A 219 -13.75 -9.53 -29.58
N PRO A 220 -13.84 -9.13 -30.86
CA PRO A 220 -13.62 -10.01 -32.01
C PRO A 220 -12.12 -10.19 -32.30
N PHE A 221 -11.42 -10.87 -31.38
CA PHE A 221 -9.98 -11.11 -31.52
C PHE A 221 -9.64 -11.84 -32.84
N LYS A 222 -8.59 -11.38 -33.51
CA LYS A 222 -8.05 -12.02 -34.69
C LYS A 222 -7.57 -13.45 -34.41
N LYS A 223 -7.53 -14.30 -35.44
CA LYS A 223 -7.00 -15.66 -35.34
C LYS A 223 -5.94 -15.85 -36.40
N GLU A 224 -4.80 -16.42 -36.05
CA GLU A 224 -3.71 -16.71 -36.95
C GLU A 224 -3.03 -18.04 -36.61
N THR A 225 -2.41 -18.65 -37.62
CA THR A 225 -1.54 -19.82 -37.42
C THR A 225 -0.11 -19.39 -37.75
N ILE A 226 0.81 -19.62 -36.83
CA ILE A 226 2.23 -19.30 -37.04
C ILE A 226 3.09 -20.55 -36.91
N THR A 227 4.14 -20.62 -37.72
CA THR A 227 5.16 -21.66 -37.64
C THR A 227 6.45 -21.06 -37.15
N VAL A 228 7.00 -21.62 -36.08
CA VAL A 228 8.30 -21.22 -35.49
C VAL A 228 9.32 -22.32 -35.86
N ALA A 229 10.46 -21.93 -36.37
CA ALA A 229 11.54 -22.86 -36.72
C ALA A 229 12.10 -23.49 -35.43
N HIS A 230 12.20 -24.81 -35.41
CA HIS A 230 12.56 -25.59 -34.21
C HIS A 230 14.00 -25.33 -33.75
N ASP A 231 14.94 -25.21 -34.69
CA ASP A 231 16.34 -24.90 -34.43
C ASP A 231 16.53 -23.59 -33.70
N LYS A 232 15.83 -22.53 -34.07
CA LYS A 232 15.87 -21.23 -33.40
C LYS A 232 15.36 -21.31 -31.96
N VAL A 233 14.33 -22.10 -31.71
CA VAL A 233 13.81 -22.29 -30.33
C VAL A 233 14.86 -22.94 -29.42
N GLN A 234 15.61 -23.92 -29.95
CA GLN A 234 16.68 -24.58 -29.19
C GLN A 234 17.88 -23.66 -28.93
N GLU A 235 18.29 -22.89 -29.92
CA GLU A 235 19.39 -21.92 -29.79
C GLU A 235 19.09 -20.86 -28.77
N GLU A 236 17.93 -20.22 -28.81
CA GLU A 236 17.57 -19.16 -27.88
C GLU A 236 17.34 -19.65 -26.44
N LYS A 237 16.87 -20.89 -26.25
CA LYS A 237 16.80 -21.52 -24.92
C LYS A 237 18.18 -21.68 -24.24
N ALA A 238 19.23 -21.83 -25.03
CA ALA A 238 20.60 -21.96 -24.51
C ALA A 238 21.23 -20.61 -24.14
N LEU A 239 20.67 -19.49 -24.64
CA LEU A 239 21.26 -18.16 -24.50
C LEU A 239 20.71 -17.32 -23.35
N GLY A 240 19.58 -17.68 -22.76
CA GLY A 240 18.91 -16.87 -21.76
C GLY A 240 18.29 -17.70 -20.63
N LYS A 241 17.83 -17.01 -19.60
CA LYS A 241 17.06 -17.59 -18.50
C LYS A 241 15.74 -18.18 -18.97
N ASP A 242 15.14 -19.09 -18.19
CA ASP A 242 13.84 -19.68 -18.55
C ASP A 242 12.73 -18.62 -18.52
N GLY A 243 11.75 -18.77 -19.39
CA GLY A 243 10.56 -17.92 -19.40
C GLY A 243 9.69 -18.05 -18.15
N LYS A 244 9.76 -19.17 -17.45
CA LYS A 244 9.09 -19.33 -16.14
C LYS A 244 9.71 -18.43 -15.07
N GLU A 245 11.04 -18.28 -15.07
CA GLU A 245 11.73 -17.38 -14.15
C GLU A 245 11.25 -15.94 -14.34
N LEU A 246 11.06 -15.50 -15.60
CA LEU A 246 10.48 -14.19 -15.87
C LEU A 246 9.08 -14.03 -15.28
N GLU A 247 8.18 -15.01 -15.49
CA GLU A 247 6.81 -14.93 -14.96
C GLU A 247 6.79 -14.90 -13.42
N GLU A 248 7.65 -15.68 -12.75
CA GLU A 248 7.79 -15.65 -11.30
C GLU A 248 8.30 -14.27 -10.80
N MET A 249 9.28 -13.69 -11.51
CA MET A 249 9.77 -12.33 -11.20
C MET A 249 8.67 -11.29 -11.39
N LEU A 250 7.87 -11.36 -12.45
CA LEU A 250 6.79 -10.40 -12.73
C LEU A 250 5.70 -10.42 -11.65
N VAL A 251 5.36 -11.59 -11.11
CA VAL A 251 4.46 -11.68 -9.94
C VAL A 251 5.02 -10.90 -8.77
N GLN A 252 6.32 -11.09 -8.44
CA GLN A 252 6.94 -10.39 -7.31
C GLN A 252 7.05 -8.89 -7.56
N LEU A 253 7.40 -8.47 -8.77
CA LEU A 253 7.46 -7.05 -9.13
C LEU A 253 6.09 -6.36 -8.99
N ALA A 254 5.02 -7.01 -9.44
CA ALA A 254 3.67 -6.47 -9.30
C ALA A 254 3.24 -6.33 -7.82
N LEU A 255 3.61 -7.31 -6.96
CA LEU A 255 3.33 -7.26 -5.52
C LEU A 255 4.16 -6.20 -4.77
N GLN A 256 5.33 -5.83 -5.29
CA GLN A 256 6.23 -4.84 -4.71
C GLN A 256 6.07 -3.45 -5.32
N SER A 257 5.15 -3.29 -6.26
CA SER A 257 4.90 -2.01 -6.94
C SER A 257 4.53 -0.92 -5.94
N PRO A 258 5.02 0.32 -6.11
CA PRO A 258 4.67 1.44 -5.25
C PRO A 258 3.16 1.66 -5.17
N HIS A 259 2.65 1.93 -3.95
CA HIS A 259 1.25 2.25 -3.69
C HIS A 259 0.90 3.70 -4.07
N GLU A 260 1.64 4.27 -5.00
CA GLU A 260 1.42 5.60 -5.55
C GLU A 260 1.52 5.57 -7.08
N LYS A 261 0.74 6.41 -7.71
CA LYS A 261 0.74 6.59 -9.16
C LYS A 261 1.96 7.40 -9.57
N LEU A 262 2.86 6.80 -10.33
CA LEU A 262 4.08 7.45 -10.80
C LEU A 262 3.91 8.21 -12.11
N TRP A 263 2.76 8.08 -12.78
CA TRP A 263 2.49 8.68 -14.10
C TRP A 263 1.46 9.80 -14.04
N LYS A 264 1.47 10.64 -15.09
CA LYS A 264 0.48 11.69 -15.32
C LYS A 264 0.05 11.69 -16.78
N GLY A 265 -1.26 11.80 -17.02
CA GLY A 265 -1.81 11.77 -18.37
C GLY A 265 -1.71 10.40 -19.04
N ASN A 266 -1.77 10.39 -20.36
CA ASN A 266 -1.79 9.16 -21.15
C ASN A 266 -0.39 8.64 -21.44
N PHE A 267 -0.29 7.33 -21.68
CA PHE A 267 0.93 6.72 -22.17
C PHE A 267 1.16 7.12 -23.64
N CYS A 268 2.40 7.14 -24.09
CA CYS A 268 2.73 7.20 -25.50
C CYS A 268 3.10 5.80 -26.02
N THR A 269 3.10 5.63 -27.34
CA THR A 269 3.66 4.40 -27.95
C THR A 269 5.17 4.36 -27.75
N PRO A 270 5.75 3.21 -27.39
CA PRO A 270 7.20 3.12 -27.09
C PRO A 270 8.10 3.18 -28.34
N ILE A 271 7.54 3.17 -29.53
CA ILE A 271 8.21 3.41 -30.81
C ILE A 271 7.30 4.23 -31.73
N GLU A 272 7.87 4.88 -32.74
CA GLU A 272 7.09 5.34 -33.89
C GLU A 272 6.61 4.12 -34.66
N ILE A 273 5.28 3.96 -34.75
CA ILE A 273 4.68 2.73 -35.35
C ILE A 273 4.60 2.84 -36.85
N GLN A 274 5.37 2.03 -37.59
CA GLN A 274 5.16 1.84 -39.03
C GLN A 274 3.97 0.91 -39.26
N ARG A 275 3.87 -0.18 -38.53
CA ARG A 275 2.77 -1.14 -38.62
C ARG A 275 2.67 -1.97 -37.34
N ILE A 276 1.45 -2.30 -36.94
CA ILE A 276 1.16 -3.33 -35.93
C ILE A 276 1.13 -4.67 -36.68
N THR A 277 1.98 -5.59 -36.28
CA THR A 277 2.09 -6.93 -36.91
C THR A 277 1.24 -7.96 -36.17
N CYS A 278 0.99 -7.78 -34.86
CA CYS A 278 0.05 -8.56 -34.09
C CYS A 278 -0.64 -7.69 -33.04
N GLU A 279 -1.95 -7.70 -33.04
CA GLU A 279 -2.77 -7.01 -32.08
C GLU A 279 -2.87 -7.81 -30.76
N TYR A 280 -3.11 -7.13 -29.65
CA TYR A 280 -3.41 -7.77 -28.38
C TYR A 280 -4.61 -8.72 -28.51
N GLY A 281 -4.54 -9.85 -27.81
CA GLY A 281 -5.60 -10.86 -27.77
C GLY A 281 -5.69 -11.72 -29.04
N THR A 282 -4.84 -11.51 -30.07
CA THR A 282 -4.81 -12.36 -31.26
C THR A 282 -4.60 -13.83 -30.87
N ILE A 283 -5.54 -14.69 -31.24
CA ILE A 283 -5.49 -16.13 -30.96
C ILE A 283 -4.53 -16.80 -31.90
N ARG A 284 -3.38 -17.19 -31.42
CA ARG A 284 -2.33 -17.90 -32.18
C ARG A 284 -2.43 -19.40 -32.01
N THR A 285 -2.26 -20.14 -33.10
CA THR A 285 -2.09 -21.58 -33.08
C THR A 285 -0.68 -21.91 -33.58
N THR A 286 0.09 -22.65 -32.79
CA THR A 286 1.43 -23.11 -33.16
C THR A 286 1.55 -24.61 -32.99
N GLN A 287 2.53 -25.22 -33.71
CA GLN A 287 2.82 -26.66 -33.63
C GLN A 287 3.34 -27.08 -32.24
N HIS A 288 4.01 -26.18 -31.48
CA HIS A 288 4.69 -26.51 -30.25
C HIS A 288 3.91 -26.09 -29.00
N LYS A 289 3.13 -25.00 -29.06
CA LYS A 289 2.44 -24.41 -27.90
C LYS A 289 0.91 -24.60 -27.97
N GLY A 290 0.40 -25.14 -29.08
CA GLY A 290 -1.05 -25.23 -29.29
C GLY A 290 -1.69 -23.85 -29.50
N ARG A 291 -2.91 -23.68 -28.97
CA ARG A 291 -3.69 -22.44 -29.07
C ARG A 291 -3.48 -21.59 -27.86
N TYR A 292 -3.14 -20.30 -28.02
CA TYR A 292 -2.97 -19.31 -26.95
C TYR A 292 -3.31 -17.91 -27.46
N ALA A 293 -3.65 -17.00 -26.55
CA ALA A 293 -3.81 -15.58 -26.86
C ALA A 293 -2.45 -14.84 -26.78
N HIS A 294 -2.20 -13.97 -27.75
CA HIS A 294 -1.06 -13.06 -27.76
C HIS A 294 -1.36 -11.88 -26.83
N LYS A 295 -0.73 -11.84 -25.65
CA LYS A 295 -1.05 -10.90 -24.57
C LYS A 295 -0.22 -9.60 -24.65
N ALA A 296 0.06 -9.12 -25.86
CA ALA A 296 0.85 -7.94 -26.18
C ALA A 296 0.43 -7.31 -27.50
N VAL A 297 1.06 -6.20 -27.84
CA VAL A 297 1.04 -5.64 -29.19
C VAL A 297 2.43 -5.78 -29.79
N ASP A 298 2.52 -6.45 -30.98
CA ASP A 298 3.76 -6.50 -31.74
C ASP A 298 3.78 -5.36 -32.76
N MET A 299 4.82 -4.53 -32.69
CA MET A 299 4.97 -3.33 -33.52
C MET A 299 6.31 -3.34 -34.26
N ILE A 300 6.34 -2.86 -35.50
CA ILE A 300 7.57 -2.73 -36.27
C ILE A 300 7.90 -1.27 -36.58
N ASN A 301 9.20 -1.03 -36.64
CA ASN A 301 9.86 0.15 -37.23
C ASN A 301 11.17 -0.32 -37.87
N ALA A 302 12.01 0.60 -38.35
CA ALA A 302 13.34 0.28 -38.83
C ALA A 302 14.15 -0.52 -37.78
N PRO A 303 14.94 -1.52 -38.18
CA PRO A 303 15.83 -2.24 -37.28
C PRO A 303 16.69 -1.29 -36.44
N ARG A 304 16.81 -1.54 -35.13
CA ARG A 304 17.53 -0.72 -34.16
C ARG A 304 16.98 0.70 -33.95
N SER A 305 15.73 0.97 -34.33
CA SER A 305 15.04 2.16 -33.90
C SER A 305 15.04 2.24 -32.38
N VAL A 306 15.11 3.46 -31.85
CA VAL A 306 15.06 3.69 -30.40
C VAL A 306 13.70 3.25 -29.87
N VAL A 307 13.73 2.52 -28.76
CA VAL A 307 12.58 2.20 -27.93
C VAL A 307 12.64 3.09 -26.69
N TRP A 308 11.56 3.80 -26.40
CA TRP A 308 11.47 4.72 -25.29
C TRP A 308 10.42 4.33 -24.26
N ALA A 309 10.54 4.88 -23.06
CA ALA A 309 9.56 4.70 -21.98
C ALA A 309 8.21 5.31 -22.39
N PRO A 310 7.10 4.55 -22.33
CA PRO A 310 5.78 5.07 -22.70
C PRO A 310 5.21 6.03 -21.67
N GLN A 311 5.74 6.01 -20.42
CA GLN A 311 5.33 6.90 -19.35
C GLN A 311 6.40 6.87 -18.23
N ASP A 312 6.29 7.80 -17.28
CA ASP A 312 7.14 7.88 -16.08
C ASP A 312 7.05 6.58 -15.26
N GLY A 313 8.14 6.21 -14.60
CA GLY A 313 8.19 5.00 -13.79
C GLY A 313 9.58 4.70 -13.24
N ILE A 314 9.78 3.45 -12.84
CA ILE A 314 11.03 2.91 -12.31
C ILE A 314 11.43 1.69 -13.14
N ILE A 315 12.68 1.59 -13.56
CA ILE A 315 13.21 0.37 -14.19
C ILE A 315 13.33 -0.70 -13.11
N VAL A 316 12.53 -1.76 -13.22
CA VAL A 316 12.51 -2.84 -12.21
C VAL A 316 13.13 -4.14 -12.71
N LEU A 317 13.32 -4.28 -14.02
CA LEU A 317 14.00 -5.42 -14.63
C LEU A 317 14.72 -5.00 -15.91
N LYS A 318 15.94 -5.53 -16.07
CA LYS A 318 16.78 -5.42 -17.26
C LYS A 318 17.61 -6.69 -17.35
N ASP A 319 17.18 -7.66 -18.18
CA ASP A 319 17.83 -8.97 -18.25
C ASP A 319 17.52 -9.67 -19.59
N ARG A 320 18.13 -10.84 -19.82
CA ARG A 320 17.90 -11.67 -21.00
C ARG A 320 17.25 -13.00 -20.63
N PHE A 321 16.16 -13.31 -21.33
CA PHE A 321 15.45 -14.59 -21.20
C PHE A 321 15.36 -15.30 -22.56
N GLY A 322 15.30 -16.62 -22.56
CA GLY A 322 15.24 -17.40 -23.80
C GLY A 322 14.06 -16.99 -24.69
N PRO A 323 12.81 -17.00 -24.20
CA PRO A 323 11.65 -16.64 -25.02
C PRO A 323 11.57 -15.16 -25.38
N SER A 324 11.73 -14.25 -24.42
CA SER A 324 11.53 -12.81 -24.61
C SER A 324 12.78 -12.06 -25.06
N GLY A 325 13.96 -12.72 -25.07
CA GLY A 325 15.22 -12.08 -25.44
C GLY A 325 15.62 -11.02 -24.41
N ASN A 326 16.26 -9.96 -24.89
CA ASN A 326 16.58 -8.80 -24.05
C ASN A 326 15.28 -8.10 -23.63
N THR A 327 15.06 -8.04 -22.33
CA THR A 327 13.80 -7.64 -21.70
C THR A 327 14.05 -6.47 -20.74
N VAL A 328 13.20 -5.46 -20.83
CA VAL A 328 13.10 -4.36 -19.86
C VAL A 328 11.69 -4.33 -19.29
N VAL A 329 11.56 -4.05 -18.00
CA VAL A 329 10.27 -3.80 -17.33
C VAL A 329 10.33 -2.47 -16.60
N ILE A 330 9.30 -1.65 -16.81
CA ILE A 330 9.08 -0.39 -16.13
C ILE A 330 7.86 -0.57 -15.20
N ASP A 331 8.03 -0.22 -13.93
CA ASP A 331 6.94 -0.13 -12.96
C ASP A 331 6.47 1.33 -12.90
N HIS A 332 5.20 1.54 -13.20
CA HIS A 332 4.54 2.86 -13.17
C HIS A 332 3.83 3.15 -11.85
N GLY A 333 3.93 2.23 -10.87
CA GLY A 333 3.16 2.25 -9.62
C GLY A 333 1.79 1.60 -9.75
N LEU A 334 1.12 1.39 -8.62
CA LEU A 334 -0.22 0.78 -8.52
C LEU A 334 -0.34 -0.59 -9.21
N GLY A 335 0.76 -1.37 -9.27
CA GLY A 335 0.81 -2.65 -9.97
C GLY A 335 0.78 -2.58 -11.50
N VAL A 336 0.96 -1.39 -12.09
CA VAL A 336 0.98 -1.19 -13.55
C VAL A 336 2.39 -1.33 -14.07
N LEU A 337 2.64 -2.37 -14.85
CA LEU A 337 3.94 -2.70 -15.44
C LEU A 337 3.89 -2.58 -16.96
N SER A 338 4.91 -1.95 -17.58
CA SER A 338 5.18 -2.05 -19.01
C SER A 338 6.36 -2.97 -19.28
N LEU A 339 6.21 -3.94 -20.17
CA LEU A 339 7.20 -4.95 -20.53
C LEU A 339 7.61 -4.81 -21.99
N PHE A 340 8.92 -4.82 -22.26
CA PHE A 340 9.49 -4.63 -23.59
C PHE A 340 10.40 -5.79 -23.91
N TYR A 341 10.04 -6.60 -24.93
CA TYR A 341 10.77 -7.80 -25.32
C TYR A 341 11.46 -7.64 -26.67
N HIS A 342 12.35 -8.57 -26.95
CA HIS A 342 13.09 -8.73 -28.21
C HIS A 342 14.05 -7.57 -28.51
N LEU A 343 14.42 -6.77 -27.52
CA LEU A 343 15.33 -5.65 -27.71
C LEU A 343 16.68 -6.11 -28.29
N HIS A 344 17.28 -5.30 -29.16
CA HIS A 344 18.60 -5.56 -29.69
C HIS A 344 19.67 -5.31 -28.62
N ASN A 345 19.66 -4.11 -28.05
CA ASN A 345 20.50 -3.68 -26.94
C ASN A 345 19.66 -2.96 -25.93
N PHE A 346 20.16 -2.90 -24.70
CA PHE A 346 19.64 -2.00 -23.67
C PHE A 346 20.22 -0.59 -23.87
N ALA A 347 19.47 0.44 -23.50
CA ALA A 347 20.03 1.77 -23.29
C ALA A 347 20.91 1.81 -22.03
N ASP A 348 21.55 2.94 -21.77
CA ASP A 348 22.30 3.18 -20.54
C ASP A 348 21.34 3.49 -19.38
N ILE A 349 20.72 2.44 -18.86
CA ILE A 349 19.72 2.45 -17.77
C ILE A 349 20.09 1.41 -16.72
N GLU A 350 19.69 1.64 -15.47
CA GLU A 350 19.94 0.73 -14.35
C GLU A 350 18.64 0.34 -13.62
N ILE A 351 18.64 -0.84 -12.98
CA ILE A 351 17.53 -1.28 -12.13
C ILE A 351 17.44 -0.33 -10.91
N GLY A 352 16.22 0.13 -10.58
CA GLY A 352 15.95 1.13 -9.56
C GLY A 352 15.99 2.58 -10.07
N GLN A 353 16.44 2.81 -11.31
CA GLN A 353 16.47 4.14 -11.91
C GLN A 353 15.05 4.64 -12.21
N LYS A 354 14.76 5.88 -11.79
CA LYS A 354 13.55 6.60 -12.25
C LYS A 354 13.74 6.99 -13.70
N ILE A 355 12.71 6.75 -14.50
CA ILE A 355 12.67 7.07 -15.92
C ILE A 355 11.47 7.97 -16.22
N VAL A 356 11.61 8.84 -17.19
CA VAL A 356 10.57 9.79 -17.62
C VAL A 356 10.07 9.38 -19.00
N GLN A 357 8.80 9.67 -19.31
CA GLN A 357 8.21 9.45 -20.62
C GLN A 357 9.13 9.97 -21.73
N GLY A 358 9.34 9.14 -22.76
CA GLY A 358 10.20 9.47 -23.91
C GLY A 358 11.70 9.21 -23.68
N ASN A 359 12.16 8.83 -22.49
CA ASN A 359 13.55 8.42 -22.29
C ASN A 359 13.85 7.10 -23.03
N PRO A 360 15.04 6.94 -23.64
CA PRO A 360 15.41 5.70 -24.31
C PRO A 360 15.60 4.57 -23.30
N ILE A 361 15.08 3.37 -23.63
CA ILE A 361 15.22 2.15 -22.82
C ILE A 361 15.98 1.06 -23.56
N GLY A 362 16.10 1.15 -24.89
CA GLY A 362 16.80 0.19 -25.71
C GLY A 362 16.60 0.44 -27.20
N GLU A 363 16.98 -0.55 -28.00
CA GLU A 363 16.82 -0.55 -29.45
C GLU A 363 15.92 -1.72 -29.88
N LEU A 364 15.05 -1.48 -30.87
CA LEU A 364 14.19 -2.49 -31.49
C LEU A 364 15.04 -3.62 -32.08
N GLY A 365 14.73 -4.86 -31.71
CA GLY A 365 15.54 -6.02 -32.08
C GLY A 365 14.75 -7.22 -32.55
N LYS A 366 15.39 -8.39 -32.44
CA LYS A 366 14.84 -9.71 -32.72
C LYS A 366 15.45 -10.82 -31.84
N THR A 367 15.89 -10.47 -30.64
CA THR A 367 16.43 -11.45 -29.68
C THR A 367 15.30 -12.32 -29.12
N GLY A 368 15.60 -13.52 -28.64
CA GLY A 368 14.58 -14.46 -28.18
C GLY A 368 13.79 -15.13 -29.32
N PHE A 369 12.55 -15.55 -29.05
CA PHE A 369 11.71 -16.28 -30.02
C PHE A 369 11.02 -15.35 -31.04
N ALA A 370 11.76 -14.42 -31.62
CA ALA A 370 11.27 -13.50 -32.61
C ALA A 370 11.58 -13.98 -34.03
N THR A 371 10.61 -13.92 -34.96
CA THR A 371 10.78 -14.29 -36.38
C THR A 371 11.40 -13.17 -37.22
N GLY A 372 11.32 -11.93 -36.76
CA GLY A 372 11.84 -10.73 -37.42
C GLY A 372 12.00 -9.57 -36.42
N TYR A 373 12.51 -8.45 -36.93
CA TYR A 373 12.62 -7.24 -36.10
C TYR A 373 11.22 -6.72 -35.74
N HIS A 374 10.90 -6.68 -34.43
CA HIS A 374 9.70 -6.09 -33.86
C HIS A 374 9.89 -5.79 -32.38
N LEU A 375 9.07 -4.91 -31.85
CA LEU A 375 8.89 -4.72 -30.43
C LEU A 375 7.63 -5.45 -29.98
N HIS A 376 7.75 -6.32 -29.00
CA HIS A 376 6.65 -6.89 -28.27
C HIS A 376 6.46 -6.05 -27.01
N TRP A 377 5.31 -5.36 -26.89
CA TRP A 377 4.98 -4.49 -25.78
C TRP A 377 3.76 -5.00 -25.04
N GLU A 378 3.92 -5.30 -23.73
CA GLU A 378 2.82 -5.64 -22.83
C GLU A 378 2.58 -4.49 -21.83
N VAL A 379 1.33 -4.36 -21.38
CA VAL A 379 0.95 -3.68 -20.15
C VAL A 379 0.25 -4.69 -19.25
N ARG A 380 0.69 -4.78 -17.98
CA ARG A 380 0.05 -5.64 -16.97
C ARG A 380 -0.41 -4.81 -15.79
N ILE A 381 -1.55 -5.20 -15.22
CA ILE A 381 -2.08 -4.65 -13.97
C ILE A 381 -2.17 -5.80 -12.97
N ASN A 382 -1.45 -5.70 -11.85
CA ASN A 382 -1.33 -6.78 -10.87
C ASN A 382 -0.99 -8.13 -11.53
N ASN A 383 -0.05 -8.08 -12.47
CA ASN A 383 0.41 -9.18 -13.31
C ASN A 383 -0.63 -9.75 -14.31
N ILE A 384 -1.80 -9.13 -14.47
CA ILE A 384 -2.80 -9.52 -15.48
C ILE A 384 -2.59 -8.67 -16.73
N PRO A 385 -2.28 -9.28 -17.91
CA PRO A 385 -2.06 -8.55 -19.15
C PRO A 385 -3.33 -7.90 -19.67
N VAL A 386 -3.20 -6.66 -20.16
CA VAL A 386 -4.27 -5.88 -20.78
C VAL A 386 -3.77 -5.25 -22.08
N ASP A 387 -4.68 -4.78 -22.94
CA ASP A 387 -4.31 -4.14 -24.20
C ASP A 387 -3.56 -2.81 -23.96
N PRO A 388 -2.27 -2.73 -24.34
CA PRO A 388 -1.47 -1.53 -24.13
C PRO A 388 -2.02 -0.31 -24.86
N LEU A 389 -2.66 -0.49 -26.02
CA LEU A 389 -3.15 0.62 -26.82
C LEU A 389 -4.32 1.38 -26.20
N GLN A 390 -5.03 0.77 -25.23
CA GLN A 390 -6.03 1.48 -24.45
C GLN A 390 -5.41 2.60 -23.59
N TRP A 391 -4.18 2.42 -23.14
CA TRP A 391 -3.47 3.37 -22.29
C TRP A 391 -2.91 4.57 -23.04
N VAL A 392 -2.76 4.43 -24.37
CA VAL A 392 -2.32 5.49 -25.28
C VAL A 392 -3.50 6.35 -25.77
N GLN A 393 -4.71 5.78 -25.85
CA GLN A 393 -5.88 6.47 -26.36
C GLN A 393 -6.39 7.54 -25.39
N VAL A 394 -6.69 8.70 -25.92
CA VAL A 394 -7.28 9.86 -25.23
C VAL A 394 -8.79 9.66 -25.06
#